data_27df1a04bd7059f72cd66de7d484ac13
#
_entry.id   27df1a04bd7059f72cd66de7d484ac13
#
_cell.length_a   1.000
_cell.length_b   1.000
_cell.length_c   1.000
_cell.angle_alpha   90.00
_cell.angle_beta   90.00
_cell.angle_gamma   90.00
#
_symmetry.space_group_name_H-M   'P 1'
#
loop_
_entity.id
_entity.type
_entity.pdbx_description
1 polymer ?
#
loop_
_entity_poly.entity_id
_entity_poly.type
_entity_poly.pdbx_seq_one_letter_code
_entity_poly.pdbx_strand_id
1 'polypeptide(L)'
;MSNKKYTEKAIAPLYSPRTKNQKTYVNCLQDPQTKIVLGVGPAGSGKTLFACNVAVEELKKGAIQKIILTRPAVTVEEELGYLPGTILKKMDPWTRPLFDILLEFYSQKDIDSMLHGGTIEISPLAYMRGRTFKRAFIIADEMQNSSPNQMVMLTTRIGEQSKMVITGDLFQSDRGPNNGLADFLQKLKKFDTGMAEKEPAIRYVELENEDIQRSPIVSKIVNIYNPSPNPTLPPTPSPQKIHPKKPLSNDDAAMIPQSQEKIDLQKQKNL
;
A
#
# COMPACT_ATOMS: atom_id res chain seq x y z
N MET A 1 38.12 -9.53 8.87
CA MET A 1 37.07 -9.25 7.87
C MET A 1 37.04 -7.76 7.64
N SER A 2 37.42 -7.32 6.44
CA SER A 2 37.56 -5.90 6.11
C SER A 2 36.21 -5.22 6.11
N ASN A 3 36.02 -4.24 7.00
CA ASN A 3 34.89 -3.31 6.92
C ASN A 3 35.03 -2.46 5.64
N LYS A 4 34.45 -2.91 4.54
CA LYS A 4 34.29 -2.04 3.36
C LYS A 4 33.41 -0.86 3.78
N LYS A 5 33.98 0.32 3.98
CA LYS A 5 33.26 1.57 4.11
C LYS A 5 32.61 1.88 2.75
N TYR A 6 31.32 1.79 2.66
CA TYR A 6 30.56 2.29 1.53
C TYR A 6 30.53 3.82 1.58
N THR A 7 30.52 4.47 0.43
CA THR A 7 30.49 5.94 0.36
C THR A 7 29.10 6.42 0.81
N GLU A 8 29.01 6.87 2.05
CA GLU A 8 27.73 7.35 2.61
C GLU A 8 27.38 8.71 2.01
N LYS A 9 26.23 8.83 1.42
CA LYS A 9 25.60 10.14 1.29
C LYS A 9 25.19 10.58 2.70
N ALA A 10 25.80 11.67 3.19
CA ALA A 10 25.43 12.27 4.47
C ALA A 10 24.02 12.88 4.34
N ILE A 11 22.99 12.10 4.59
CA ILE A 11 21.61 12.57 4.55
C ILE A 11 20.93 12.11 5.84
N ALA A 12 20.43 13.08 6.60
CA ALA A 12 19.41 12.84 7.62
C ALA A 12 18.28 12.01 7.01
N PRO A 13 17.57 11.17 7.80
CA PRO A 13 16.51 10.35 7.26
C PRO A 13 15.56 11.22 6.42
N LEU A 14 15.58 11.01 5.10
CA LEU A 14 14.81 11.78 4.13
C LEU A 14 13.31 11.69 4.43
N TYR A 15 12.91 10.65 5.16
CA TYR A 15 11.54 10.33 5.44
C TYR A 15 11.33 10.09 6.93
N SER A 16 10.70 11.07 7.56
CA SER A 16 10.22 10.95 8.94
C SER A 16 8.74 10.55 8.93
N PRO A 17 8.31 9.64 9.83
CA PRO A 17 6.91 9.29 9.97
C PRO A 17 6.11 10.51 10.44
N ARG A 18 5.07 10.89 9.69
CA ARG A 18 4.27 12.10 9.92
C ARG A 18 3.01 11.80 10.71
N THR A 19 2.38 10.66 10.42
CA THR A 19 1.13 10.26 11.06
C THR A 19 1.36 9.38 12.29
N LYS A 20 0.31 9.18 13.08
CA LYS A 20 0.35 8.30 14.25
C LYS A 20 0.62 6.85 13.84
N ASN A 21 -0.05 6.37 12.78
CA ASN A 21 0.09 4.99 12.33
C ASN A 21 1.49 4.74 11.77
N GLN A 22 2.05 5.68 11.00
CA GLN A 22 3.43 5.62 10.52
C GLN A 22 4.43 5.58 11.68
N LYS A 23 4.25 6.40 12.71
CA LYS A 23 5.10 6.38 13.91
C LYS A 23 5.02 5.04 14.62
N THR A 24 3.81 4.49 14.79
CA THR A 24 3.60 3.17 15.37
C THR A 24 4.31 2.08 14.56
N TYR A 25 4.20 2.15 13.23
CA TYR A 25 4.85 1.20 12.33
C TYR A 25 6.38 1.26 12.45
N VAL A 26 6.97 2.45 12.40
CA VAL A 26 8.43 2.63 12.56
C VAL A 26 8.90 2.15 13.92
N ASN A 27 8.15 2.42 15.01
CA ASN A 27 8.48 1.92 16.33
C ASN A 27 8.50 0.39 16.38
N CYS A 28 7.53 -0.29 15.74
CA CYS A 28 7.54 -1.76 15.63
C CYS A 28 8.72 -2.27 14.81
N LEU A 29 9.11 -1.56 13.74
CA LEU A 29 10.27 -1.90 12.92
C LEU A 29 11.59 -1.80 13.71
N GLN A 30 11.70 -0.81 14.60
CA GLN A 30 12.90 -0.55 15.39
C GLN A 30 12.96 -1.36 16.71
N ASP A 31 11.82 -1.86 17.19
CA ASP A 31 11.75 -2.64 18.41
C ASP A 31 12.48 -3.98 18.28
N PRO A 32 13.54 -4.25 19.07
CA PRO A 32 14.32 -5.47 18.97
C PRO A 32 13.55 -6.73 19.40
N GLN A 33 12.48 -6.61 20.17
CA GLN A 33 11.63 -7.73 20.58
C GLN A 33 10.71 -8.19 19.45
N THR A 34 10.31 -7.27 18.60
CA THR A 34 9.46 -7.56 17.43
C THR A 34 10.29 -8.21 16.32
N LYS A 35 9.95 -9.43 15.95
CA LYS A 35 10.66 -10.22 14.91
C LYS A 35 9.95 -10.19 13.58
N ILE A 36 8.62 -10.15 13.58
CA ILE A 36 7.81 -10.05 12.36
C ILE A 36 6.90 -8.83 12.50
N VAL A 37 6.97 -7.95 11.53
CA VAL A 37 6.11 -6.75 11.43
C VAL A 37 5.27 -6.86 10.15
N LEU A 38 3.95 -6.80 10.30
CA LEU A 38 3.03 -6.70 9.17
C LEU A 38 2.59 -5.24 9.02
N GLY A 39 2.95 -4.63 7.92
CA GLY A 39 2.51 -3.28 7.52
C GLY A 39 1.48 -3.39 6.40
N VAL A 40 0.21 -3.17 6.72
CA VAL A 40 -0.89 -3.34 5.76
C VAL A 40 -1.61 -2.02 5.54
N GLY A 41 -1.99 -1.74 4.31
CA GLY A 41 -2.71 -0.51 3.98
C GLY A 41 -2.50 -0.06 2.53
N PRO A 42 -3.06 1.07 2.14
CA PRO A 42 -3.06 1.53 0.75
C PRO A 42 -1.67 1.86 0.22
N ALA A 43 -1.51 1.79 -1.10
CA ALA A 43 -0.29 2.21 -1.77
C ALA A 43 0.02 3.69 -1.48
N GLY A 44 1.31 4.01 -1.26
CA GLY A 44 1.75 5.37 -0.92
C GLY A 44 1.67 5.73 0.57
N SER A 45 1.26 4.82 1.46
CA SER A 45 1.26 5.04 2.92
C SER A 45 2.65 4.90 3.57
N GLY A 46 3.69 4.55 2.81
CA GLY A 46 5.08 4.50 3.28
C GLY A 46 5.55 3.14 3.80
N LYS A 47 4.77 2.06 3.67
CA LYS A 47 5.11 0.72 4.18
C LYS A 47 6.52 0.26 3.80
N THR A 48 6.77 0.17 2.53
CA THR A 48 8.04 -0.32 1.97
C THR A 48 9.18 0.67 2.21
N LEU A 49 8.89 1.97 2.13
CA LEU A 49 9.84 3.04 2.37
C LEU A 49 10.43 2.98 3.79
N PHE A 50 9.56 2.94 4.82
CA PHE A 50 10.02 2.87 6.20
C PHE A 50 10.71 1.55 6.53
N ALA A 51 10.27 0.43 5.92
CA ALA A 51 10.96 -0.85 6.06
C ALA A 51 12.40 -0.79 5.50
N CYS A 52 12.59 -0.20 4.31
CA CYS A 52 13.92 -0.01 3.72
C CYS A 52 14.78 0.94 4.56
N ASN A 53 14.21 2.04 5.06
CA ASN A 53 14.92 2.98 5.93
C ASN A 53 15.51 2.28 7.15
N VAL A 54 14.67 1.56 7.89
CA VAL A 54 15.11 0.85 9.10
C VAL A 54 16.11 -0.27 8.76
N ALA A 55 15.89 -0.99 7.65
CA ALA A 55 16.85 -2.02 7.20
C ALA A 55 18.25 -1.44 6.94
N VAL A 56 18.31 -0.27 6.28
CA VAL A 56 19.58 0.43 6.03
C VAL A 56 20.22 0.91 7.33
N GLU A 57 19.45 1.46 8.25
CA GLU A 57 19.95 1.87 9.57
C GLU A 57 20.53 0.68 10.36
N GLU A 58 19.81 -0.45 10.42
CA GLU A 58 20.27 -1.64 11.12
C GLU A 58 21.51 -2.26 10.45
N LEU A 59 21.60 -2.19 9.13
CA LEU A 59 22.79 -2.62 8.39
C LEU A 59 23.99 -1.71 8.71
N LYS A 60 23.82 -0.40 8.75
CA LYS A 60 24.87 0.58 9.10
C LYS A 60 25.35 0.42 10.54
N LYS A 61 24.45 0.12 11.47
CA LYS A 61 24.78 -0.19 12.88
C LYS A 61 25.49 -1.54 13.04
N GLY A 62 25.50 -2.39 12.00
CA GLY A 62 26.03 -3.76 12.08
C GLY A 62 25.15 -4.74 12.86
N ALA A 63 23.91 -4.35 13.19
CA ALA A 63 22.94 -5.21 13.86
C ALA A 63 22.51 -6.38 12.98
N ILE A 64 22.50 -6.15 11.68
CA ILE A 64 22.27 -7.17 10.64
C ILE A 64 23.45 -7.23 9.67
N GLN A 65 23.54 -8.32 8.92
CA GLN A 65 24.57 -8.52 7.89
C GLN A 65 24.02 -8.46 6.47
N LYS A 66 22.72 -8.64 6.31
CA LYS A 66 22.07 -8.74 5.00
C LYS A 66 20.70 -8.08 4.99
N ILE A 67 20.36 -7.51 3.84
CA ILE A 67 18.99 -7.12 3.49
C ILE A 67 18.52 -8.09 2.41
N ILE A 68 17.40 -8.78 2.67
CA ILE A 68 16.78 -9.71 1.73
C ILE A 68 15.50 -9.09 1.20
N LEU A 69 15.41 -8.94 -0.10
CA LEU A 69 14.24 -8.41 -0.78
C LEU A 69 13.50 -9.54 -1.48
N THR A 70 12.23 -9.71 -1.19
CA THR A 70 11.38 -10.71 -1.84
C THR A 70 10.01 -10.15 -2.17
N ARG A 71 9.41 -10.68 -3.22
CA ARG A 71 8.06 -10.37 -3.67
C ARG A 71 7.44 -11.61 -4.31
N PRO A 72 6.13 -11.87 -4.18
CA PRO A 72 5.46 -12.90 -4.94
C PRO A 72 5.60 -12.60 -6.44
N ALA A 73 5.94 -13.60 -7.23
CA ALA A 73 5.83 -13.49 -8.67
C ALA A 73 4.33 -13.45 -9.00
N VAL A 74 3.86 -12.31 -9.45
CA VAL A 74 2.56 -12.22 -10.10
C VAL A 74 2.78 -12.72 -11.52
N THR A 75 2.03 -13.72 -11.93
CA THR A 75 1.89 -14.04 -13.34
C THR A 75 1.08 -12.91 -13.96
N VAL A 76 1.75 -11.82 -14.29
CA VAL A 76 1.17 -10.84 -15.21
C VAL A 76 1.00 -11.60 -16.51
N GLU A 77 -0.18 -11.62 -17.06
CA GLU A 77 -0.49 -12.23 -18.37
C GLU A 77 0.32 -11.63 -19.53
N GLU A 78 1.09 -10.59 -19.27
CA GLU A 78 2.12 -10.07 -20.15
C GLU A 78 3.40 -10.88 -19.98
N GLU A 79 3.51 -11.97 -20.73
CA GLU A 79 4.68 -12.66 -21.27
C GLU A 79 6.08 -12.34 -20.69
N LEU A 80 6.26 -12.40 -19.35
CA LEU A 80 7.59 -12.44 -18.75
C LEU A 80 8.35 -13.75 -19.09
N GLY A 81 7.68 -14.68 -19.78
CA GLY A 81 8.26 -15.96 -20.20
C GLY A 81 9.45 -15.83 -21.16
N TYR A 82 9.56 -14.72 -21.89
CA TYR A 82 10.54 -14.54 -22.98
C TYR A 82 11.56 -13.41 -22.76
N LEU A 83 11.66 -12.80 -21.59
CA LEU A 83 12.78 -11.89 -21.36
C LEU A 83 14.08 -12.69 -21.31
N PRO A 84 15.01 -12.53 -22.28
CA PRO A 84 16.31 -13.20 -22.27
C PRO A 84 17.15 -12.61 -21.11
N GLY A 85 17.71 -13.46 -20.28
CA GLY A 85 18.61 -13.02 -19.22
C GLY A 85 18.57 -13.89 -17.97
N THR A 86 19.46 -13.58 -17.04
CA THR A 86 19.48 -14.19 -15.71
C THR A 86 18.21 -13.87 -14.94
N ILE A 87 17.84 -14.70 -13.97
CA ILE A 87 16.67 -14.49 -13.09
C ILE A 87 16.69 -13.09 -12.46
N LEU A 88 17.87 -12.57 -12.10
CA LEU A 88 18.04 -11.23 -11.58
C LEU A 88 17.58 -10.16 -12.57
N LYS A 89 17.91 -10.29 -13.86
CA LYS A 89 17.44 -9.37 -14.90
C LYS A 89 15.92 -9.43 -15.12
N LYS A 90 15.33 -10.62 -14.97
CA LYS A 90 13.87 -10.79 -15.04
C LYS A 90 13.14 -10.18 -13.84
N MET A 91 13.81 -10.05 -12.69
CA MET A 91 13.25 -9.43 -11.49
C MET A 91 13.48 -7.91 -11.44
N ASP A 92 14.29 -7.35 -12.34
CA ASP A 92 14.63 -5.93 -12.38
C ASP A 92 13.40 -4.99 -12.35
N PRO A 93 12.35 -5.20 -13.16
CA PRO A 93 11.16 -4.34 -13.12
C PRO A 93 10.44 -4.33 -11.76
N TRP A 94 10.48 -5.45 -11.02
CA TRP A 94 9.78 -5.58 -9.74
C TRP A 94 10.57 -5.05 -8.56
N THR A 95 11.88 -5.01 -8.70
CA THR A 95 12.79 -4.55 -7.65
C THR A 95 13.15 -3.07 -7.79
N ARG A 96 12.91 -2.45 -8.94
CA ARG A 96 13.18 -1.02 -9.19
C ARG A 96 12.67 -0.10 -8.08
N PRO A 97 11.40 -0.19 -7.63
CA PRO A 97 10.92 0.70 -6.56
C PRO A 97 11.73 0.58 -5.26
N LEU A 98 12.23 -0.63 -4.96
CA LEU A 98 13.09 -0.86 -3.79
C LEU A 98 14.49 -0.29 -4.01
N PHE A 99 15.02 -0.41 -5.22
CA PHE A 99 16.32 0.19 -5.58
C PHE A 99 16.26 1.71 -5.59
N ASP A 100 15.18 2.31 -6.06
CA ASP A 100 15.00 3.76 -6.02
C ASP A 100 15.11 4.27 -4.57
N ILE A 101 14.54 3.55 -3.60
CA ILE A 101 14.68 3.88 -2.19
C ILE A 101 16.14 3.69 -1.73
N LEU A 102 16.79 2.60 -2.11
CA LEU A 102 18.18 2.35 -1.70
C LEU A 102 19.17 3.35 -2.32
N LEU A 103 18.89 3.85 -3.53
CA LEU A 103 19.70 4.89 -4.21
C LEU A 103 19.68 6.23 -3.46
N GLU A 104 18.73 6.47 -2.59
CA GLU A 104 18.75 7.65 -1.72
C GLU A 104 19.82 7.56 -0.63
N PHE A 105 20.20 6.34 -0.22
CA PHE A 105 21.18 6.08 0.84
C PHE A 105 22.56 5.74 0.30
N TYR A 106 22.63 5.12 -0.86
CA TYR A 106 23.87 4.58 -1.45
C TYR A 106 24.04 5.05 -2.89
N SER A 107 25.27 5.04 -3.39
CA SER A 107 25.51 5.21 -4.83
C SER A 107 25.15 3.91 -5.58
N GLN A 108 24.87 4.02 -6.89
CA GLN A 108 24.65 2.83 -7.74
C GLN A 108 25.81 1.83 -7.62
N LYS A 109 27.05 2.32 -7.64
CA LYS A 109 28.26 1.50 -7.50
C LYS A 109 28.31 0.74 -6.17
N ASP A 110 27.87 1.37 -5.09
CA ASP A 110 27.81 0.72 -3.77
C ASP A 110 26.72 -0.36 -3.76
N ILE A 111 25.53 -0.08 -4.32
CA ILE A 111 24.45 -1.06 -4.44
C ILE A 111 24.91 -2.27 -5.26
N ASP A 112 25.57 -2.05 -6.40
CA ASP A 112 26.10 -3.13 -7.23
C ASP A 112 27.14 -3.97 -6.46
N SER A 113 28.01 -3.31 -5.68
CA SER A 113 28.98 -4.00 -4.80
C SER A 113 28.28 -4.79 -3.69
N MET A 114 27.21 -4.25 -3.10
CA MET A 114 26.43 -4.92 -2.05
C MET A 114 25.66 -6.14 -2.61
N LEU A 115 25.15 -6.06 -3.82
CA LEU A 115 24.52 -7.18 -4.53
C LEU A 115 25.55 -8.29 -4.81
N HIS A 116 26.69 -7.95 -5.41
CA HIS A 116 27.75 -8.92 -5.69
C HIS A 116 28.33 -9.53 -4.40
N GLY A 117 28.44 -8.74 -3.34
CA GLY A 117 28.92 -9.18 -2.03
C GLY A 117 27.88 -9.92 -1.18
N GLY A 118 26.63 -10.01 -1.64
CA GLY A 118 25.54 -10.66 -0.92
C GLY A 118 25.09 -9.93 0.34
N THR A 119 25.42 -8.64 0.50
CA THR A 119 24.88 -7.77 1.56
C THR A 119 23.44 -7.38 1.26
N ILE A 120 23.13 -7.17 -0.02
CA ILE A 120 21.74 -7.09 -0.51
C ILE A 120 21.49 -8.32 -1.36
N GLU A 121 20.41 -9.02 -1.09
CA GLU A 121 20.02 -10.20 -1.84
C GLU A 121 18.57 -10.04 -2.33
N ILE A 122 18.36 -10.21 -3.63
CA ILE A 122 17.03 -10.33 -4.22
C ILE A 122 16.74 -11.80 -4.35
N SER A 123 15.71 -12.28 -3.65
CA SER A 123 15.35 -13.68 -3.64
C SER A 123 13.88 -13.83 -4.04
N PRO A 124 13.58 -14.40 -5.22
CA PRO A 124 12.21 -14.80 -5.54
C PRO A 124 11.63 -15.66 -4.44
N LEU A 125 10.37 -15.45 -4.10
CA LEU A 125 9.73 -16.15 -2.99
C LEU A 125 9.86 -17.67 -3.10
N ALA A 126 9.79 -18.23 -4.32
CA ALA A 126 9.94 -19.66 -4.58
C ALA A 126 11.34 -20.21 -4.20
N TYR A 127 12.39 -19.37 -4.28
CA TYR A 127 13.77 -19.79 -3.98
C TYR A 127 14.14 -19.67 -2.50
N MET A 128 13.24 -19.17 -1.66
CA MET A 128 13.44 -19.08 -0.21
C MET A 128 13.20 -20.43 0.49
N ARG A 129 12.58 -21.39 -0.19
CA ARG A 129 12.27 -22.73 0.39
C ARG A 129 13.54 -23.44 0.84
N GLY A 130 13.53 -24.00 2.06
CA GLY A 130 14.66 -24.75 2.62
C GLY A 130 15.80 -23.87 3.16
N ARG A 131 15.70 -22.56 3.06
CA ARG A 131 16.68 -21.61 3.60
C ARG A 131 16.27 -21.14 4.99
N THR A 132 17.25 -20.69 5.75
CA THR A 132 17.04 -19.96 7.02
C THR A 132 17.92 -18.73 6.99
N PHE A 133 17.32 -17.56 7.12
CA PHE A 133 18.03 -16.28 7.05
C PHE A 133 18.39 -15.84 8.48
N LYS A 134 19.69 -15.80 8.77
CA LYS A 134 20.24 -15.35 10.06
C LYS A 134 20.88 -13.97 9.89
N ARG A 135 20.79 -13.13 10.92
CA ARG A 135 21.30 -11.77 10.96
C ARG A 135 20.87 -10.96 9.73
N ALA A 136 19.62 -11.09 9.35
CA ALA A 136 19.07 -10.54 8.13
C ALA A 136 17.81 -9.70 8.41
N PHE A 137 17.64 -8.64 7.64
CA PHE A 137 16.40 -7.90 7.55
C PHE A 137 15.70 -8.30 6.25
N ILE A 138 14.56 -8.98 6.37
CA ILE A 138 13.83 -9.54 5.25
C ILE A 138 12.65 -8.61 4.96
N ILE A 139 12.58 -8.07 3.75
CA ILE A 139 11.46 -7.25 3.27
C ILE A 139 10.69 -8.07 2.26
N ALA A 140 9.49 -8.50 2.63
CA ALA A 140 8.56 -9.24 1.78
C ALA A 140 7.43 -8.27 1.36
N ASP A 141 7.54 -7.77 0.14
CA ASP A 141 6.67 -6.73 -0.39
C ASP A 141 5.53 -7.31 -1.23
N GLU A 142 4.39 -6.61 -1.30
CA GLU A 142 3.18 -6.99 -2.07
C GLU A 142 2.64 -8.40 -1.75
N MET A 143 2.69 -8.76 -0.48
CA MET A 143 2.36 -10.12 -0.03
C MET A 143 0.87 -10.48 -0.10
N GLN A 144 -0.02 -9.53 -0.41
CA GLN A 144 -1.41 -9.82 -0.80
C GLN A 144 -1.49 -10.67 -2.07
N ASN A 145 -0.42 -10.72 -2.87
CA ASN A 145 -0.34 -11.56 -4.07
C ASN A 145 0.25 -12.94 -3.80
N SER A 146 0.58 -13.27 -2.55
CA SER A 146 1.01 -14.60 -2.14
C SER A 146 -0.16 -15.55 -1.89
N SER A 147 0.09 -16.86 -1.99
CA SER A 147 -0.83 -17.87 -1.49
C SER A 147 -0.63 -18.12 0.02
N PRO A 148 -1.60 -18.74 0.73
CA PRO A 148 -1.43 -19.15 2.13
C PRO A 148 -0.19 -20.03 2.34
N ASN A 149 0.06 -20.99 1.45
CA ASN A 149 1.23 -21.86 1.53
C ASN A 149 2.55 -21.10 1.34
N GLN A 150 2.57 -20.09 0.48
CA GLN A 150 3.73 -19.22 0.31
C GLN A 150 3.98 -18.36 1.55
N MET A 151 2.92 -17.88 2.19
CA MET A 151 3.05 -17.11 3.44
C MET A 151 3.63 -17.97 4.57
N VAL A 152 3.13 -19.19 4.78
CA VAL A 152 3.68 -20.13 5.77
C VAL A 152 5.13 -20.47 5.43
N MET A 153 5.43 -20.75 4.16
CA MET A 153 6.78 -21.03 3.71
C MET A 153 7.73 -19.87 4.02
N LEU A 154 7.33 -18.63 3.76
CA LEU A 154 8.13 -17.43 4.02
C LEU A 154 8.36 -17.21 5.51
N THR A 155 7.28 -17.15 6.30
CA THR A 155 7.34 -16.80 7.72
C THR A 155 8.16 -17.77 8.56
N THR A 156 8.30 -19.01 8.08
CA THR A 156 9.17 -20.03 8.68
C THR A 156 10.64 -19.94 8.27
N ARG A 157 11.04 -18.95 7.46
CA ARG A 157 12.44 -18.75 7.04
C ARG A 157 13.24 -17.82 7.94
N ILE A 158 12.57 -17.14 8.87
CA ILE A 158 13.24 -16.25 9.82
C ILE A 158 14.17 -17.05 10.75
N GLY A 159 15.40 -16.60 10.85
CA GLY A 159 16.42 -17.20 11.70
C GLY A 159 16.85 -16.27 12.84
N GLU A 160 17.86 -16.68 13.56
CA GLU A 160 18.41 -15.94 14.71
C GLU A 160 18.86 -14.53 14.29
N GLN A 161 18.62 -13.56 15.17
CA GLN A 161 19.00 -12.16 15.01
C GLN A 161 18.47 -11.55 13.69
N SER A 162 17.33 -12.03 13.21
CA SER A 162 16.69 -11.52 12.00
C SER A 162 15.36 -10.86 12.32
N LYS A 163 14.96 -9.96 11.43
CA LYS A 163 13.67 -9.33 11.40
C LYS A 163 13.03 -9.53 10.04
N MET A 164 11.74 -9.76 10.01
CA MET A 164 10.96 -9.87 8.78
C MET A 164 9.87 -8.80 8.76
N VAL A 165 9.79 -8.09 7.67
CA VAL A 165 8.74 -7.12 7.41
C VAL A 165 7.93 -7.62 6.23
N ILE A 166 6.62 -7.71 6.43
CA ILE A 166 5.65 -8.17 5.44
C ILE A 166 4.76 -6.98 5.11
N THR A 167 4.79 -6.53 3.87
CA THR A 167 3.96 -5.40 3.41
C THR A 167 2.93 -5.86 2.39
N GLY A 168 1.81 -5.15 2.33
CA GLY A 168 0.78 -5.41 1.33
C GLY A 168 -0.44 -4.50 1.44
N ASP A 169 -1.28 -4.58 0.42
CA ASP A 169 -2.57 -3.91 0.33
C ASP A 169 -3.67 -4.94 0.06
N LEU A 170 -4.52 -5.21 1.06
CA LEU A 170 -5.57 -6.22 0.94
C LEU A 170 -6.62 -5.89 -0.14
N PHE A 171 -6.76 -4.61 -0.49
CA PHE A 171 -7.71 -4.17 -1.52
C PHE A 171 -7.13 -4.28 -2.94
N GLN A 172 -5.81 -4.40 -3.08
CA GLN A 172 -5.11 -4.52 -4.37
C GLN A 172 -4.59 -5.94 -4.61
N SER A 173 -5.33 -6.96 -4.19
CA SER A 173 -4.94 -8.34 -4.37
C SER A 173 -5.42 -8.91 -5.70
N ASP A 174 -4.50 -9.35 -6.55
CA ASP A 174 -4.81 -10.08 -7.78
C ASP A 174 -5.38 -11.49 -7.49
N ARG A 175 -5.24 -11.98 -6.26
CA ARG A 175 -5.76 -13.27 -5.79
C ARG A 175 -7.11 -13.18 -5.09
N GLY A 176 -7.68 -11.98 -4.97
CA GLY A 176 -8.92 -11.77 -4.24
C GLY A 176 -8.78 -11.98 -2.72
N PRO A 177 -9.89 -12.24 -2.01
CA PRO A 177 -9.93 -12.27 -0.55
C PRO A 177 -9.18 -13.46 0.09
N ASN A 178 -8.96 -14.55 -0.65
CA ASN A 178 -8.31 -15.77 -0.14
C ASN A 178 -6.80 -15.75 -0.41
N ASN A 179 -6.15 -14.65 -0.16
CA ASN A 179 -4.71 -14.50 -0.31
C ASN A 179 -3.95 -14.81 0.99
N GLY A 180 -2.63 -15.03 0.86
CA GLY A 180 -1.78 -15.44 1.98
C GLY A 180 -1.68 -14.41 3.08
N LEU A 181 -1.70 -13.12 2.77
CA LEU A 181 -1.64 -12.05 3.75
C LEU A 181 -2.93 -11.99 4.58
N ALA A 182 -4.09 -12.05 3.93
CA ALA A 182 -5.39 -12.07 4.59
C ALA A 182 -5.55 -13.31 5.50
N ASP A 183 -5.16 -14.48 5.00
CA ASP A 183 -5.17 -15.75 5.76
C ASP A 183 -4.29 -15.66 7.02
N PHE A 184 -3.08 -15.14 6.88
CA PHE A 184 -2.15 -15.01 8.00
C PHE A 184 -2.69 -14.02 9.06
N LEU A 185 -3.19 -12.86 8.64
CA LEU A 185 -3.80 -11.88 9.55
C LEU A 185 -5.00 -12.45 10.30
N GLN A 186 -5.86 -13.21 9.62
CA GLN A 186 -7.00 -13.84 10.27
C GLN A 186 -6.57 -14.85 11.32
N LYS A 187 -5.55 -15.65 11.02
CA LYS A 187 -5.00 -16.64 11.96
C LYS A 187 -4.31 -15.99 13.15
N LEU A 188 -3.54 -14.92 12.90
CA LEU A 188 -2.88 -14.15 13.95
C LEU A 188 -3.90 -13.53 14.91
N LYS A 189 -4.94 -12.87 14.39
CA LYS A 189 -6.02 -12.31 15.21
C LYS A 189 -6.72 -13.38 16.07
N LYS A 190 -6.97 -14.57 15.52
CA LYS A 190 -7.56 -15.69 16.29
C LYS A 190 -6.61 -16.20 17.36
N PHE A 191 -5.32 -16.28 17.09
CA PHE A 191 -4.30 -16.70 18.03
C PHE A 191 -4.21 -15.71 19.19
N ASP A 192 -4.10 -14.40 18.90
CA ASP A 192 -4.02 -13.34 19.93
C ASP A 192 -5.26 -13.26 20.83
N THR A 193 -6.46 -13.56 20.31
CA THR A 193 -7.69 -13.58 21.14
C THR A 193 -7.76 -14.77 22.08
N GLY A 194 -7.04 -15.84 21.80
CA GLY A 194 -6.94 -17.03 22.66
C GLY A 194 -5.87 -16.92 23.74
N MET A 195 -5.04 -15.88 23.73
CA MET A 195 -3.93 -15.69 24.66
C MET A 195 -4.25 -14.62 25.71
N ALA A 196 -3.70 -14.80 26.94
CA ALA A 196 -3.80 -13.79 28.00
C ALA A 196 -3.00 -12.52 27.65
N GLU A 197 -1.89 -12.66 26.91
CA GLU A 197 -1.06 -11.57 26.41
C GLU A 197 -0.83 -11.75 24.91
N LYS A 198 -0.79 -10.63 24.17
CA LYS A 198 -0.45 -10.64 22.74
C LYS A 198 1.00 -11.09 22.54
N GLU A 199 1.23 -11.90 21.50
CA GLU A 199 2.57 -12.31 21.11
C GLU A 199 3.45 -11.08 20.78
N PRO A 200 4.48 -10.75 21.60
CA PRO A 200 5.26 -9.54 21.40
C PRO A 200 6.16 -9.60 20.15
N ALA A 201 6.51 -10.80 19.70
CA ALA A 201 7.41 -11.00 18.58
C ALA A 201 6.76 -10.72 17.20
N ILE A 202 5.43 -10.70 17.13
CA ILE A 202 4.69 -10.42 15.89
C ILE A 202 3.80 -9.21 16.08
N ARG A 203 3.96 -8.19 15.25
CA ARG A 203 3.16 -6.95 15.27
C ARG A 203 2.47 -6.73 13.96
N TYR A 204 1.24 -6.26 14.05
CA TYR A 204 0.43 -5.82 12.92
C TYR A 204 0.11 -4.34 13.08
N VAL A 205 0.36 -3.58 12.02
CA VAL A 205 0.04 -2.16 11.92
C VAL A 205 -0.75 -1.93 10.65
N GLU A 206 -1.92 -1.34 10.80
CA GLU A 206 -2.76 -0.90 9.69
C GLU A 206 -2.48 0.57 9.41
N LEU A 207 -2.17 0.84 8.15
CA LEU A 207 -2.01 2.18 7.61
C LEU A 207 -3.27 2.50 6.81
N GLU A 208 -3.75 3.71 6.94
CA GLU A 208 -5.03 4.15 6.38
C GLU A 208 -4.83 5.18 5.26
N ASN A 209 -5.91 5.63 4.66
CA ASN A 209 -5.86 6.66 3.61
C ASN A 209 -5.24 7.98 4.09
N GLU A 210 -5.36 8.30 5.38
CA GLU A 210 -4.74 9.48 6.01
C GLU A 210 -3.22 9.40 6.05
N ASP A 211 -2.66 8.18 5.97
CA ASP A 211 -1.22 7.94 5.94
C ASP A 211 -0.62 8.12 4.54
N ILE A 212 -1.45 8.28 3.51
CA ILE A 212 -1.01 8.45 2.12
C ILE A 212 -0.37 9.82 1.95
N GLN A 213 0.93 9.82 1.66
CA GLN A 213 1.68 11.03 1.35
C GLN A 213 1.91 11.14 -0.16
N ARG A 214 0.87 11.52 -0.86
CA ARG A 214 0.94 11.78 -2.30
C ARG A 214 0.96 13.29 -2.56
N SER A 215 1.49 13.66 -3.73
CA SER A 215 1.35 15.05 -4.18
C SER A 215 -0.13 15.40 -4.31
N PRO A 216 -0.52 16.69 -4.12
CA PRO A 216 -1.92 17.11 -4.21
C PRO A 216 -2.60 16.69 -5.52
N ILE A 217 -1.85 16.65 -6.62
CA ILE A 217 -2.39 16.21 -7.91
C ILE A 217 -2.70 14.72 -7.94
N VAL A 218 -1.85 13.88 -7.35
CA VAL A 218 -2.09 12.43 -7.27
C VAL A 218 -3.29 12.13 -6.39
N SER A 219 -3.44 12.83 -5.26
CA SER A 219 -4.63 12.73 -4.40
C SER A 219 -5.91 13.10 -5.16
N LYS A 220 -5.86 14.14 -5.98
CA LYS A 220 -6.97 14.55 -6.85
C LYS A 220 -7.33 13.46 -7.86
N ILE A 221 -6.35 12.88 -8.52
CA ILE A 221 -6.56 11.81 -9.50
C ILE A 221 -7.21 10.59 -8.83
N VAL A 222 -6.70 10.17 -7.66
CA VAL A 222 -7.28 9.04 -6.92
C VAL A 222 -8.73 9.30 -6.55
N ASN A 223 -9.07 10.52 -6.11
CA ASN A 223 -10.44 10.89 -5.80
C ASN A 223 -11.36 10.94 -7.03
N ILE A 224 -10.83 11.21 -8.22
CA ILE A 224 -11.59 11.14 -9.47
C ILE A 224 -11.96 9.68 -9.79
N TYR A 225 -11.02 8.75 -9.64
CA TYR A 225 -11.26 7.33 -9.92
C TYR A 225 -12.02 6.60 -8.80
N ASN A 226 -11.83 7.03 -7.55
CA ASN A 226 -12.50 6.48 -6.37
C ASN A 226 -13.15 7.63 -5.60
N PRO A 227 -14.26 8.20 -6.07
CA PRO A 227 -14.95 9.24 -5.33
C PRO A 227 -15.40 8.63 -3.99
N SER A 228 -14.92 9.24 -2.88
CA SER A 228 -15.46 8.91 -1.56
C SER A 228 -16.97 9.05 -1.63
N PRO A 229 -17.78 8.14 -1.05
CA PRO A 229 -19.20 8.30 -1.00
C PRO A 229 -19.47 9.68 -0.39
N ASN A 230 -20.09 10.57 -1.17
CA ASN A 230 -20.39 11.93 -0.75
C ASN A 230 -20.96 11.90 0.68
N PRO A 231 -20.51 12.78 1.59
CA PRO A 231 -21.27 13.05 2.78
C PRO A 231 -22.67 13.43 2.30
N THR A 232 -23.63 12.61 2.65
CA THR A 232 -25.04 12.69 2.28
C THR A 232 -25.46 14.12 1.99
N LEU A 233 -25.83 14.40 0.73
CA LEU A 233 -26.62 15.59 0.40
C LEU A 233 -27.72 15.71 1.46
N PRO A 234 -27.93 16.90 2.04
CA PRO A 234 -29.04 17.08 2.97
C PRO A 234 -30.30 16.56 2.28
N PRO A 235 -31.20 15.84 3.00
CA PRO A 235 -32.35 15.22 2.42
C PRO A 235 -33.11 16.27 1.61
N THR A 236 -33.31 15.97 0.34
CA THR A 236 -34.17 16.77 -0.54
C THR A 236 -35.49 17.01 0.22
N PRO A 237 -35.92 18.26 0.41
CA PRO A 237 -37.18 18.49 1.13
C PRO A 237 -38.29 17.69 0.43
N SER A 238 -38.93 16.85 1.19
CA SER A 238 -40.07 16.04 0.73
C SER A 238 -41.04 16.93 -0.01
N PRO A 239 -41.58 16.49 -1.18
CA PRO A 239 -42.59 17.28 -1.89
C PRO A 239 -43.73 17.58 -0.92
N GLN A 240 -43.95 18.87 -0.66
CA GLN A 240 -45.10 19.31 0.15
C GLN A 240 -46.36 18.77 -0.50
N LYS A 241 -47.14 18.00 0.27
CA LYS A 241 -48.47 17.57 -0.13
C LYS A 241 -49.29 18.80 -0.51
N ILE A 242 -49.49 19.00 -1.82
CA ILE A 242 -50.43 20.00 -2.33
C ILE A 242 -51.80 19.53 -1.90
N HIS A 243 -52.37 20.17 -0.91
CA HIS A 243 -53.76 19.98 -0.58
C HIS A 243 -54.62 20.39 -1.79
N PRO A 244 -55.57 19.60 -2.24
CA PRO A 244 -56.45 19.98 -3.34
C PRO A 244 -57.23 21.22 -2.92
N LYS A 245 -57.08 22.31 -3.70
CA LYS A 245 -57.95 23.49 -3.56
C LYS A 245 -59.39 23.10 -3.85
N LYS A 246 -60.28 23.51 -2.97
CA LYS A 246 -61.75 23.42 -3.16
C LYS A 246 -62.14 24.00 -4.52
N PRO A 247 -63.11 23.41 -5.23
CA PRO A 247 -63.63 23.95 -6.49
C PRO A 247 -64.27 25.34 -6.23
N LEU A 248 -63.86 26.31 -7.03
CA LEU A 248 -64.46 27.65 -7.08
C LEU A 248 -65.89 27.55 -7.63
N SER A 249 -66.78 28.26 -7.00
CA SER A 249 -68.21 28.43 -7.42
C SER A 249 -68.28 29.25 -8.72
N ASN A 250 -69.25 28.94 -9.53
CA ASN A 250 -69.54 29.44 -10.89
C ASN A 250 -70.00 30.91 -10.96
N ASP A 251 -69.28 31.89 -10.39
CA ASP A 251 -69.79 33.28 -10.47
C ASP A 251 -68.70 34.35 -10.84
N ASP A 252 -67.56 33.96 -11.34
CA ASP A 252 -66.56 34.96 -11.81
C ASP A 252 -66.08 34.66 -13.25
N ALA A 253 -67.02 34.69 -14.18
CA ALA A 253 -66.73 34.70 -15.61
C ALA A 253 -66.93 36.11 -16.19
N ALA A 254 -65.95 36.97 -16.01
CA ALA A 254 -65.81 38.19 -16.86
C ALA A 254 -64.43 38.80 -16.71
N MET A 255 -63.81 39.03 -17.86
CA MET A 255 -62.56 39.79 -18.13
C MET A 255 -61.29 38.99 -18.31
N ILE A 256 -61.09 38.57 -19.55
CA ILE A 256 -59.77 38.25 -20.12
C ILE A 256 -59.37 39.41 -21.07
N PRO A 257 -58.25 40.12 -20.89
CA PRO A 257 -57.73 41.01 -21.93
C PRO A 257 -56.96 40.21 -22.99
N GLN A 258 -57.36 40.34 -24.21
CA GLN A 258 -56.65 39.86 -25.42
C GLN A 258 -55.38 40.71 -25.62
N SER A 259 -54.23 40.17 -25.21
CA SER A 259 -52.97 40.72 -25.74
C SER A 259 -51.75 39.82 -25.32
N GLN A 260 -51.66 38.64 -25.91
CA GLN A 260 -50.40 37.89 -25.84
C GLN A 260 -50.24 36.78 -26.89
N GLU A 261 -50.80 36.99 -28.09
CA GLU A 261 -50.72 36.00 -29.18
C GLU A 261 -49.79 36.44 -30.34
N LYS A 262 -48.80 37.28 -30.08
CA LYS A 262 -47.90 37.78 -31.16
C LYS A 262 -46.38 37.62 -30.88
N ILE A 263 -45.93 36.87 -29.91
CA ILE A 263 -44.51 36.74 -29.59
C ILE A 263 -43.91 35.37 -29.89
N ASP A 264 -44.72 34.32 -30.13
CA ASP A 264 -44.17 32.96 -30.33
C ASP A 264 -43.92 32.51 -31.78
N LEU A 265 -44.19 33.36 -32.75
CA LEU A 265 -44.02 33.00 -34.17
C LEU A 265 -42.71 33.49 -34.80
N GLN A 266 -41.84 34.13 -34.01
CA GLN A 266 -40.57 34.69 -34.55
C GLN A 266 -39.31 33.97 -34.08
N LYS A 267 -39.40 32.88 -33.34
CA LYS A 267 -38.26 32.07 -32.89
C LYS A 267 -38.05 30.74 -33.62
N GLN A 268 -38.84 30.43 -34.65
CA GLN A 268 -38.68 29.19 -35.42
C GLN A 268 -38.12 29.36 -36.82
N LYS A 269 -37.47 30.48 -37.14
CA LYS A 269 -36.86 30.70 -38.46
C LYS A 269 -35.39 31.06 -38.46
N ASN A 270 -34.64 30.71 -37.43
CA ASN A 270 -33.16 30.75 -37.49
C ASN A 270 -32.60 29.59 -36.62
N LEU A 271 -32.54 28.42 -37.21
CA LEU A 271 -31.62 27.31 -36.94
C LEU A 271 -31.44 26.59 -38.27
#